data_5d6e36912466bc04bb4561df669946b7
#
_entry.id   5d6e36912466bc04bb4561df669946b7
#
_cell.length_a   1.000
_cell.length_b   1.000
_cell.length_c   1.000
_cell.angle_alpha   90.00
_cell.angle_beta   90.00
_cell.angle_gamma   90.00
#
_symmetry.space_group_name_H-M   'P 1'
#
loop_
_entity.id
_entity.type
_entity.pdbx_description
1 polymer ?
#
loop_
_entity_poly.entity_id
_entity_poly.type
_entity_poly.pdbx_seq_one_letter_code
_entity_poly.pdbx_strand_id
1 'polypeptide(L)' 'LSVTLKEARENFEKEYLTTQLKKFKGSISKTAKFIGMERSALHRKIKGLKIKDFD' A
#
# COMPACT_ATOMS: atom_id res chain seq x y z
N LEU A 1 11.09 -19.28 7.34
CA LEU A 1 11.38 -18.06 6.60
C LEU A 1 12.55 -17.33 7.22
N SER A 2 13.39 -16.75 6.38
CA SER A 2 14.60 -16.09 6.82
C SER A 2 14.50 -14.57 6.79
N VAL A 3 13.30 -14.04 6.97
CA VAL A 3 13.09 -12.60 6.95
C VAL A 3 12.74 -12.10 8.34
N THR A 4 13.08 -10.84 8.61
CA THR A 4 12.71 -10.23 9.87
C THR A 4 11.23 -9.94 9.90
N LEU A 5 10.70 -9.69 11.10
CA LEU A 5 9.30 -9.31 11.23
C LEU A 5 9.00 -8.05 10.42
N LYS A 6 9.94 -7.09 10.44
CA LYS A 6 9.76 -5.87 9.68
C LYS A 6 9.64 -6.16 8.18
N GLU A 7 10.53 -7.01 7.66
CA GLU A 7 10.49 -7.36 6.24
C GLU A 7 9.22 -8.10 5.88
N ALA A 8 8.81 -9.04 6.73
CA ALA A 8 7.59 -9.81 6.48
C ALA A 8 6.38 -8.88 6.42
N ARG A 9 6.31 -7.92 7.35
CA ARG A 9 5.21 -6.98 7.39
C ARG A 9 5.20 -6.07 6.17
N GLU A 10 6.38 -5.59 5.77
CA GLU A 10 6.48 -4.73 4.60
C GLU A 10 6.09 -5.47 3.32
N ASN A 11 6.49 -6.74 3.22
CA ASN A 11 6.12 -7.55 2.06
C ASN A 11 4.61 -7.73 1.99
N PHE A 12 3.99 -8.02 3.13
CA PHE A 12 2.55 -8.17 3.18
C PHE A 12 1.84 -6.88 2.81
N GLU A 13 2.28 -5.77 3.40
CA GLU A 13 1.64 -4.49 3.15
C GLU A 13 1.78 -4.07 1.69
N LYS A 14 2.94 -4.32 1.10
CA LYS A 14 3.15 -3.98 -0.29
C LYS A 14 2.19 -4.75 -1.19
N GLU A 15 2.06 -6.03 -0.95
CA GLU A 15 1.16 -6.88 -1.73
C GLU A 15 -0.29 -6.47 -1.54
N TYR A 16 -0.68 -6.25 -0.29
CA TYR A 16 -2.04 -5.85 0.03
C TYR A 16 -2.40 -4.53 -0.64
N LEU A 17 -1.54 -3.53 -0.48
CA LEU A 17 -1.81 -2.21 -1.03
C LEU A 17 -1.80 -2.21 -2.55
N THR A 18 -0.88 -2.96 -3.15
CA THR A 18 -0.85 -3.08 -4.61
C THR A 18 -2.17 -3.65 -5.12
N THR A 19 -2.67 -4.68 -4.45
CA THR A 19 -3.93 -5.30 -4.84
C THR A 19 -5.09 -4.31 -4.72
N GLN A 20 -5.14 -3.58 -3.60
CA GLN A 20 -6.23 -2.63 -3.42
C GLN A 20 -6.15 -1.45 -4.38
N LEU A 21 -4.94 -0.98 -4.66
CA LEU A 21 -4.77 0.11 -5.63
C LEU A 21 -5.24 -0.30 -7.02
N LYS A 22 -4.93 -1.53 -7.42
CA LYS A 22 -5.40 -2.04 -8.71
C LYS A 22 -6.93 -2.13 -8.74
N LYS A 23 -7.52 -2.55 -7.64
CA LYS A 23 -8.97 -2.63 -7.54
C LYS A 23 -9.63 -1.28 -7.78
N PHE A 24 -9.01 -0.22 -7.30
CA PHE A 24 -9.55 1.13 -7.46
C PHE A 24 -8.86 1.91 -8.57
N LYS A 25 -8.20 1.21 -9.48
CA LYS A 25 -7.59 1.78 -10.68
C LYS A 25 -6.59 2.89 -10.35
N GLY A 26 -5.82 2.70 -9.29
CA GLY A 26 -4.78 3.64 -8.90
C GLY A 26 -5.25 4.85 -8.11
N SER A 27 -6.53 4.91 -7.75
CA SER A 27 -7.03 6.04 -6.98
C SER A 27 -6.62 5.94 -5.52
N ILE A 28 -5.72 6.82 -5.11
CA ILE A 28 -5.27 6.83 -3.72
C ILE A 28 -6.41 7.22 -2.79
N SER A 29 -7.24 8.18 -3.18
CA SER A 29 -8.36 8.63 -2.35
C SER A 29 -9.34 7.49 -2.07
N LYS A 30 -9.75 6.78 -3.13
CA LYS A 30 -10.70 5.69 -2.97
C LYS A 30 -10.10 4.54 -2.18
N THR A 31 -8.84 4.21 -2.46
CA THR A 31 -8.17 3.14 -1.76
C THR A 31 -8.05 3.46 -0.27
N ALA A 32 -7.63 4.67 0.06
CA ALA A 32 -7.47 5.08 1.46
C ALA A 32 -8.79 4.96 2.21
N LYS A 33 -9.87 5.41 1.58
CA LYS A 33 -11.18 5.33 2.20
C LYS A 33 -11.59 3.88 2.47
N PHE A 34 -11.31 3.00 1.52
CA PHE A 34 -11.66 1.60 1.66
C PHE A 34 -10.89 0.93 2.78
N ILE A 35 -9.59 1.17 2.87
CA ILE A 35 -8.76 0.49 3.87
C ILE A 35 -8.73 1.19 5.22
N GLY A 36 -9.37 2.35 5.34
CA GLY A 36 -9.47 3.05 6.60
C GLY A 36 -8.25 3.89 6.96
N MET A 37 -7.54 4.41 5.98
CA MET A 37 -6.39 5.28 6.20
C MET A 37 -6.67 6.66 5.67
N GLU A 38 -5.94 7.65 6.19
CA GLU A 38 -5.97 8.96 5.60
C GLU A 38 -5.18 8.95 4.30
N ARG A 39 -5.62 9.78 3.35
CA ARG A 39 -4.98 9.82 2.05
C ARG A 39 -3.49 10.13 2.12
N SER A 40 -3.11 11.10 2.93
CA SER A 40 -1.70 11.47 3.06
C SER A 40 -0.88 10.36 3.69
N ALA A 41 -1.45 9.65 4.67
CA ALA A 41 -0.76 8.54 5.30
C ALA A 41 -0.55 7.41 4.31
N LEU A 42 -1.57 7.11 3.51
CA LEU A 42 -1.46 6.07 2.50
C LEU A 42 -0.41 6.43 1.46
N HIS A 43 -0.40 7.68 1.03
CA HIS A 43 0.57 8.15 0.04
C HIS A 43 2.00 7.95 0.53
N ARG A 44 2.26 8.30 1.79
CA ARG A 44 3.59 8.11 2.36
C ARG A 44 3.97 6.63 2.45
N LYS A 45 3.01 5.79 2.81
CA LYS A 45 3.28 4.37 2.91
C LYS A 45 3.59 3.78 1.55
N ILE A 46 2.84 4.17 0.53
CA ILE A 46 3.08 3.70 -0.83
C ILE A 46 4.49 4.08 -1.29
N LYS A 47 4.90 5.31 -1.00
CA LYS A 47 6.26 5.74 -1.36
C LYS A 47 7.31 4.96 -0.59
N GLY A 48 7.08 4.76 0.69
CA GLY A 48 8.03 4.03 1.53
C GLY A 48 8.20 2.58 1.09
N LEU A 49 7.14 1.97 0.60
CA LEU A 49 7.18 0.59 0.13
C LEU A 49 7.58 0.48 -1.34
N LYS A 50 7.80 1.60 -1.99
CA LYS A 50 8.20 1.66 -3.40
C LYS A 50 7.22 0.96 -4.32
N ILE A 51 5.95 1.16 -4.05
CA ILE A 51 4.89 0.63 -4.89
C ILE A 51 4.75 1.52 -6.12
N LYS A 52 4.63 0.92 -7.29
CA LYS A 52 4.55 1.64 -8.55
C LYS A 52 3.18 1.43 -9.20
N ASP A 53 2.96 2.06 -10.35
CA ASP A 53 1.77 1.91 -11.20
C ASP A 53 0.52 2.53 -10.60
N PHE A 54 0.68 3.70 -10.03
CA PHE A 54 -0.46 4.47 -9.53
C PHE A 54 -0.12 5.96 -9.63
N ASP A 55 -1.09 6.78 -9.43
CA ASP A 55 -0.89 8.22 -9.35
C ASP A 55 -1.05 8.74 -7.95
#